data_957e6e7983b30ce78527807ece1bfd42
#
_entry.id   957e6e7983b30ce78527807ece1bfd42
#
_cell.length_a   1.000
_cell.length_b   1.000
_cell.length_c   1.000
_cell.angle_alpha   90.00
_cell.angle_beta   90.00
_cell.angle_gamma   90.00
#
_symmetry.space_group_name_H-M   'P 1'
#
loop_
_entity.id
_entity.type
_entity.pdbx_description
1 polymer ?
#
loop_
_entity_poly.entity_id
_entity_poly.type
_entity_poly.pdbx_seq_one_letter_code
_entity_poly.pdbx_strand_id
1 'polypeptide(L)'
;MAARKKAFYILPGAYSMIGIGTIFRRRAGSGGPLPPDYAKWVKEHMVFWYDISKPADVYTQNFNDWQNYNPNSVSITNNKIVVNGLIDNFRIASIGKETESFSVFIEGLGDKNLVYRVKLDENSNQITNIKLKDGENVLPHSFATTVAFMGVSGVTDYIGLTITQLPSGQSVPTNEILKANPYLQDFSGNNRPLKLNNFLFAAMSGVGGYDISSTNILPDKANVTVTDNRIIHITKKLSTTDNMVNIVPSNSNPTHKFKVTGLSDGRQVSLVNRNGGFYTFDNGEHEVTLTYPEGTTSLYNAIGVTGDIGDMDVTIEFLPKYPNSLVTDGADDYGVVENFKSLQNYMMFFQCAIIRPNAVNGMFSTTPIENDNNVRGWMLLQGNFVNSVRFGNSRYKNFEFTSSVKDKISYVLSANNELMTCYVGEEKATLAGTYRQTGANMSLFLSEARGKTRFGSMAFYKSILFDSVPTKETDGFTEQELIDYVLENIITQ
;
A
#
# COMPACT_ATOMS: atom_id res chain seq x y z
N MET A 1 -28.42 44.01 -0.52
CA MET A 1 -26.95 43.81 -0.38
C MET A 1 -26.63 42.37 -0.79
N ALA A 2 -26.06 42.22 -1.96
CA ALA A 2 -25.75 40.89 -2.56
C ALA A 2 -24.31 40.51 -2.24
N ALA A 3 -24.12 39.41 -1.55
CA ALA A 3 -22.81 38.86 -1.26
C ALA A 3 -22.25 38.15 -2.51
N ARG A 4 -21.19 38.69 -3.07
CA ARG A 4 -20.43 38.07 -4.19
C ARG A 4 -19.69 36.85 -3.66
N LYS A 5 -20.05 35.66 -4.13
CA LYS A 5 -19.22 34.46 -4.02
C LYS A 5 -18.04 34.60 -4.99
N LYS A 6 -16.81 34.67 -4.47
CA LYS A 6 -15.60 34.50 -5.28
C LYS A 6 -15.37 33.01 -5.52
N ALA A 7 -15.49 32.58 -6.75
CA ALA A 7 -15.03 31.25 -7.17
C ALA A 7 -13.50 31.30 -7.30
N PHE A 8 -12.80 30.44 -6.56
CA PHE A 8 -11.38 30.19 -6.76
C PHE A 8 -11.24 29.11 -7.83
N TYR A 9 -10.70 29.46 -8.98
CA TYR A 9 -10.22 28.50 -9.95
C TYR A 9 -8.86 27.99 -9.46
N ILE A 10 -8.77 26.68 -9.17
CA ILE A 10 -7.49 26.00 -8.85
C ILE A 10 -6.96 25.46 -10.18
N LEU A 11 -5.79 25.94 -10.58
CA LEU A 11 -5.06 25.43 -11.74
C LEU A 11 -4.52 24.01 -11.43
N PRO A 12 -4.62 23.05 -12.37
CA PRO A 12 -4.00 21.74 -12.20
C PRO A 12 -2.48 21.89 -12.31
N GLY A 13 -1.75 21.46 -11.32
CA GLY A 13 -0.28 21.43 -11.37
C GLY A 13 0.48 21.83 -10.10
N ALA A 14 -0.20 22.20 -9.01
CA ALA A 14 0.45 22.61 -7.77
C ALA A 14 -0.01 21.77 -6.56
N TYR A 15 0.10 20.45 -6.67
CA TYR A 15 -0.22 19.52 -5.58
C TYR A 15 1.04 18.84 -5.01
N SER A 16 1.94 19.66 -4.51
CA SER A 16 2.86 19.19 -3.47
C SER A 16 2.80 20.20 -2.34
N MET A 17 2.49 19.78 -1.12
CA MET A 17 2.58 20.57 0.12
C MET A 17 1.34 21.30 0.65
N ILE A 18 0.12 20.80 0.49
CA ILE A 18 -1.03 21.40 1.21
C ILE A 18 -1.38 20.65 2.53
N GLY A 19 -0.78 19.51 2.83
CA GLY A 19 -1.14 18.71 4.03
C GLY A 19 -0.63 19.26 5.36
N ILE A 20 0.50 19.95 5.38
CA ILE A 20 1.16 20.34 6.66
C ILE A 20 0.98 21.85 6.99
N GLY A 21 0.68 22.71 5.99
CA GLY A 21 0.65 24.16 6.18
C GLY A 21 -0.64 24.76 6.74
N THR A 22 -1.76 24.03 6.81
CA THR A 22 -3.08 24.62 7.09
C THR A 22 -3.57 24.44 8.53
N ILE A 23 -2.87 23.70 9.37
CA ILE A 23 -3.30 23.37 10.74
C ILE A 23 -2.88 24.43 11.78
N PHE A 24 -2.03 25.38 11.44
CA PHE A 24 -1.50 26.35 12.40
C PHE A 24 -2.20 27.72 12.37
N ARG A 25 -3.42 27.83 12.92
CA ARG A 25 -3.93 29.13 13.39
C ARG A 25 -3.49 29.36 14.83
N ARG A 26 -2.45 30.20 14.97
CA ARG A 26 -1.96 30.70 16.26
C ARG A 26 -3.07 31.40 17.05
N ARG A 27 -3.18 31.05 18.35
CA ARG A 27 -3.65 31.98 19.38
C ARG A 27 -2.52 32.94 19.72
N ALA A 28 -2.65 34.21 19.38
CA ALA A 28 -1.73 35.23 19.85
C ALA A 28 -2.05 35.56 21.31
N GLY A 29 -1.07 35.39 22.18
CA GLY A 29 -1.16 35.83 23.57
C GLY A 29 0.01 35.35 24.43
N SER A 30 0.84 36.30 24.88
CA SER A 30 1.94 36.30 25.85
C SER A 30 3.33 35.99 25.33
N GLY A 31 4.29 36.89 25.62
CA GLY A 31 5.69 36.84 25.20
C GLY A 31 6.55 35.82 25.96
N GLY A 32 6.16 34.54 25.85
CA GLY A 32 7.03 33.41 26.19
C GLY A 32 7.90 33.01 25.00
N PRO A 33 8.92 32.15 25.18
CA PRO A 33 9.69 31.60 24.07
C PRO A 33 8.76 31.02 23.03
N LEU A 34 9.05 31.23 21.74
CA LEU A 34 8.25 30.69 20.64
C LEU A 34 8.10 29.16 20.87
N PRO A 35 6.88 28.61 20.72
CA PRO A 35 6.71 27.17 20.82
C PRO A 35 7.62 26.48 19.79
N PRO A 36 8.17 25.30 20.11
CA PRO A 36 9.02 24.54 19.23
C PRO A 36 8.34 24.35 17.85
N ASP A 37 9.09 24.49 16.77
CA ASP A 37 8.56 24.27 15.42
C ASP A 37 8.67 22.79 15.03
N TYR A 38 7.84 21.96 15.66
CA TYR A 38 7.77 20.52 15.37
C TYR A 38 7.51 20.23 13.89
N ALA A 39 6.68 21.05 13.24
CA ALA A 39 6.33 20.86 11.83
C ALA A 39 7.54 21.05 10.91
N LYS A 40 8.37 22.04 11.22
CA LYS A 40 9.62 22.28 10.49
C LYS A 40 10.58 21.10 10.69
N TRP A 41 10.79 20.66 11.92
CA TRP A 41 11.67 19.53 12.23
C TRP A 41 11.20 18.25 11.51
N VAL A 42 9.89 17.93 11.60
CA VAL A 42 9.28 16.78 10.92
C VAL A 42 9.57 16.84 9.42
N LYS A 43 9.39 18.00 8.79
CA LYS A 43 9.66 18.16 7.36
C LYS A 43 11.14 18.01 6.98
N GLU A 44 12.05 18.50 7.83
CA GLU A 44 13.50 18.45 7.57
C GLU A 44 14.09 17.05 7.78
N HIS A 45 13.53 16.26 8.70
CA HIS A 45 14.07 14.96 9.09
C HIS A 45 13.26 13.75 8.61
N MET A 46 12.11 13.95 7.96
CA MET A 46 11.30 12.84 7.45
C MET A 46 12.00 12.18 6.28
N VAL A 47 12.20 10.85 6.38
CA VAL A 47 12.83 10.02 5.33
C VAL A 47 11.78 9.41 4.42
N PHE A 48 10.71 8.88 4.99
CA PHE A 48 9.52 8.41 4.29
C PHE A 48 8.28 8.46 5.18
N TRP A 49 7.11 8.46 4.54
CA TRP A 49 5.81 8.35 5.17
C TRP A 49 4.85 7.52 4.32
N TYR A 50 4.41 6.37 4.85
CA TYR A 50 3.38 5.51 4.24
C TYR A 50 2.11 5.58 5.07
N ASP A 51 0.96 5.74 4.39
CA ASP A 51 -0.36 5.83 5.02
C ASP A 51 -1.41 5.22 4.07
N ILE A 52 -1.98 4.08 4.46
CA ILE A 52 -2.96 3.34 3.64
C ILE A 52 -4.29 4.08 3.53
N SER A 53 -4.60 4.96 4.48
CA SER A 53 -5.86 5.72 4.47
C SER A 53 -5.85 6.96 3.56
N LYS A 54 -4.67 7.35 3.05
CA LYS A 54 -4.53 8.54 2.20
C LYS A 54 -4.74 8.22 0.74
N PRO A 55 -5.43 9.12 -0.01
CA PRO A 55 -5.42 9.05 -1.46
C PRO A 55 -3.99 9.14 -2.01
N ALA A 56 -3.63 8.18 -2.83
CA ALA A 56 -2.35 8.08 -3.53
C ALA A 56 -2.55 8.31 -5.03
N ASP A 57 -1.49 8.74 -5.71
CA ASP A 57 -1.51 8.88 -7.16
C ASP A 57 -1.71 7.50 -7.81
N VAL A 58 -2.68 7.42 -8.72
CA VAL A 58 -2.97 6.22 -9.51
C VAL A 58 -2.30 6.35 -10.86
N TYR A 59 -1.49 5.36 -11.21
CA TYR A 59 -0.81 5.28 -12.51
C TYR A 59 -1.38 4.15 -13.34
N THR A 60 -1.69 4.44 -14.60
CA THR A 60 -2.25 3.47 -15.54
C THR A 60 -1.22 2.43 -15.98
N GLN A 61 0.06 2.82 -16.01
CA GLN A 61 1.16 1.92 -16.40
C GLN A 61 2.16 1.80 -15.23
N ASN A 62 2.81 0.64 -15.15
CA ASN A 62 3.98 0.45 -14.30
C ASN A 62 5.22 0.33 -15.20
N PHE A 63 6.09 1.35 -15.19
CA PHE A 63 7.27 1.33 -16.04
C PHE A 63 8.31 0.28 -15.62
N ASN A 64 8.25 -0.27 -14.41
CA ASN A 64 9.09 -1.42 -14.05
C ASN A 64 8.78 -2.69 -14.87
N ASP A 65 7.58 -2.80 -15.46
CA ASP A 65 7.22 -3.90 -16.39
C ASP A 65 7.86 -3.71 -17.77
N TRP A 66 8.45 -2.55 -18.04
CA TRP A 66 9.03 -2.22 -19.32
C TRP A 66 10.48 -2.70 -19.41
N GLN A 67 10.80 -3.38 -20.51
CA GLN A 67 12.17 -3.81 -20.79
C GLN A 67 13.07 -2.60 -21.02
N ASN A 68 14.14 -2.50 -20.23
CA ASN A 68 15.20 -1.51 -20.40
C ASN A 68 16.25 -2.04 -21.41
N TYR A 69 16.45 -1.33 -22.51
CA TYR A 69 17.42 -1.71 -23.54
C TYR A 69 18.80 -1.09 -23.33
N ASN A 70 18.93 -0.18 -22.39
CA ASN A 70 20.18 0.52 -22.08
C ASN A 70 20.43 0.55 -20.55
N PRO A 71 20.59 -0.61 -19.89
CA PRO A 71 20.59 -0.68 -18.42
C PRO A 71 21.72 0.08 -17.75
N ASN A 72 22.83 0.33 -18.47
CA ASN A 72 23.96 1.13 -17.95
C ASN A 72 23.74 2.64 -18.04
N SER A 73 22.80 3.08 -18.87
CA SER A 73 22.58 4.51 -19.20
C SER A 73 21.15 4.96 -18.91
N VAL A 74 20.22 4.05 -18.65
CA VAL A 74 18.81 4.33 -18.42
C VAL A 74 18.38 3.70 -17.11
N SER A 75 17.76 4.48 -16.23
CA SER A 75 17.08 3.99 -15.04
C SER A 75 15.57 4.03 -15.24
N ILE A 76 14.88 2.98 -14.80
CA ILE A 76 13.43 2.85 -14.85
C ILE A 76 12.92 2.62 -13.44
N THR A 77 11.90 3.39 -13.06
CA THR A 77 11.12 3.20 -11.83
C THR A 77 9.65 2.97 -12.20
N ASN A 78 8.76 2.76 -11.22
CA ASN A 78 7.33 2.50 -11.48
C ASN A 78 6.63 3.55 -12.35
N ASN A 79 7.06 4.81 -12.30
CA ASN A 79 6.43 5.91 -13.03
C ASN A 79 7.42 6.80 -13.79
N LYS A 80 8.71 6.46 -13.85
CA LYS A 80 9.73 7.35 -14.41
C LYS A 80 10.82 6.58 -15.15
N ILE A 81 11.23 7.12 -16.31
CA ILE A 81 12.38 6.68 -17.11
C ILE A 81 13.34 7.86 -17.18
N VAL A 82 14.61 7.65 -16.84
CA VAL A 82 15.65 8.69 -16.87
C VAL A 82 16.85 8.19 -17.65
N VAL A 83 17.32 9.00 -18.60
CA VAL A 83 18.54 8.71 -19.38
C VAL A 83 19.72 9.46 -18.76
N ASN A 84 20.62 8.71 -18.14
CA ASN A 84 21.78 9.23 -17.38
C ASN A 84 23.10 9.19 -18.16
N GLY A 85 23.14 8.49 -19.30
CA GLY A 85 24.33 8.30 -20.11
C GLY A 85 24.00 8.14 -21.59
N LEU A 86 25.03 7.96 -22.41
CA LEU A 86 24.85 7.65 -23.84
C LEU A 86 24.15 6.31 -24.00
N ILE A 87 23.18 6.25 -24.91
CA ILE A 87 22.44 5.03 -25.21
C ILE A 87 23.06 4.28 -26.40
N ASP A 88 23.20 2.97 -26.28
CA ASP A 88 23.68 2.12 -27.37
C ASP A 88 22.55 1.65 -28.29
N ASN A 89 21.35 1.56 -27.74
CA ASN A 89 20.14 1.15 -28.46
C ASN A 89 19.15 2.34 -28.53
N PHE A 90 18.72 2.68 -29.75
CA PHE A 90 17.71 3.74 -29.95
C PHE A 90 16.35 3.40 -29.33
N ARG A 91 16.06 2.15 -29.01
CA ARG A 91 14.90 1.75 -28.19
C ARG A 91 15.25 1.98 -26.73
N ILE A 92 14.61 2.96 -26.09
CA ILE A 92 14.87 3.33 -24.71
C ILE A 92 14.21 2.34 -23.75
N ALA A 93 12.90 2.15 -23.90
CA ALA A 93 12.12 1.20 -23.12
C ALA A 93 10.95 0.64 -23.94
N SER A 94 10.55 -0.61 -23.70
CA SER A 94 9.38 -1.19 -24.35
C SER A 94 8.64 -2.19 -23.45
N ILE A 95 7.37 -2.40 -23.75
CA ILE A 95 6.55 -3.43 -23.11
C ILE A 95 5.93 -4.35 -24.15
N GLY A 96 5.85 -5.65 -23.85
CA GLY A 96 5.36 -6.69 -24.73
C GLY A 96 3.86 -6.98 -24.60
N LYS A 97 3.05 -6.00 -24.20
CA LYS A 97 1.59 -6.15 -24.03
C LYS A 97 0.86 -4.88 -24.46
N GLU A 98 -0.46 -4.96 -24.55
CA GLU A 98 -1.32 -3.79 -24.70
C GLU A 98 -1.14 -2.78 -23.59
N THR A 99 -1.37 -1.51 -23.89
CA THR A 99 -1.34 -0.43 -22.91
C THR A 99 -2.62 0.39 -23.00
N GLU A 100 -3.21 0.70 -21.87
CA GLU A 100 -4.26 1.71 -21.78
C GLU A 100 -3.72 3.10 -22.14
N SER A 101 -4.60 4.05 -22.45
CA SER A 101 -4.22 5.45 -22.63
C SER A 101 -3.67 6.03 -21.34
N PHE A 102 -2.57 6.78 -21.44
CA PHE A 102 -1.95 7.46 -20.28
C PHE A 102 -1.23 8.73 -20.71
N SER A 103 -0.94 9.61 -19.75
CA SER A 103 -0.17 10.84 -19.99
C SER A 103 1.24 10.73 -19.44
N VAL A 104 2.19 11.35 -20.13
CA VAL A 104 3.58 11.49 -19.67
C VAL A 104 4.01 12.93 -19.76
N PHE A 105 4.88 13.35 -18.84
CA PHE A 105 5.61 14.60 -18.89
C PHE A 105 7.05 14.30 -19.30
N ILE A 106 7.52 14.98 -20.35
CA ILE A 106 8.85 14.80 -20.92
C ILE A 106 9.68 16.05 -20.67
N GLU A 107 10.91 15.86 -20.20
CA GLU A 107 11.89 16.92 -19.98
C GLU A 107 13.22 16.53 -20.59
N GLY A 108 13.96 17.52 -21.08
CA GLY A 108 15.31 17.34 -21.59
C GLY A 108 15.38 16.75 -23.00
N LEU A 109 14.27 16.74 -23.73
CA LEU A 109 14.24 16.29 -25.12
C LEU A 109 14.91 17.33 -26.05
N GLY A 110 14.60 18.64 -25.87
CA GLY A 110 15.10 19.72 -26.72
C GLY A 110 14.77 19.46 -28.19
N ASP A 111 15.79 19.60 -29.07
CA ASP A 111 15.65 19.39 -30.52
C ASP A 111 15.71 17.91 -30.95
N LYS A 112 15.89 16.99 -30.02
CA LYS A 112 16.01 15.56 -30.31
C LYS A 112 14.64 14.96 -30.66
N ASN A 113 14.62 13.93 -31.48
CA ASN A 113 13.38 13.24 -31.84
C ASN A 113 13.18 12.02 -30.94
N LEU A 114 12.04 11.98 -30.28
CA LEU A 114 11.55 10.85 -29.51
C LEU A 114 10.17 10.47 -30.04
N VAL A 115 9.90 9.20 -30.19
CA VAL A 115 8.60 8.69 -30.64
C VAL A 115 8.06 7.63 -29.66
N TYR A 116 6.74 7.63 -29.54
CA TYR A 116 5.99 6.54 -28.93
C TYR A 116 5.47 5.63 -30.04
N ARG A 117 5.95 4.40 -30.06
CA ARG A 117 5.54 3.39 -31.04
C ARG A 117 4.31 2.66 -30.56
N VAL A 118 3.27 2.63 -31.36
CA VAL A 118 1.93 2.18 -30.95
C VAL A 118 1.18 1.52 -32.12
N LYS A 119 0.27 0.59 -31.82
CA LYS A 119 -0.73 0.04 -32.74
C LYS A 119 -2.11 0.58 -32.34
N LEU A 120 -2.72 1.40 -33.17
CA LEU A 120 -3.96 2.12 -32.86
C LEU A 120 -5.25 1.37 -33.23
N ASP A 121 -5.17 0.28 -34.01
CA ASP A 121 -6.30 -0.50 -34.46
C ASP A 121 -6.04 -1.99 -34.27
N GLU A 122 -6.91 -2.66 -33.53
CA GLU A 122 -6.80 -4.09 -33.22
C GLU A 122 -6.71 -4.96 -34.47
N ASN A 123 -7.44 -4.59 -35.50
CA ASN A 123 -7.55 -5.36 -36.79
C ASN A 123 -6.48 -4.97 -37.79
N SER A 124 -5.71 -3.94 -37.58
CA SER A 124 -4.63 -3.48 -38.47
C SER A 124 -3.27 -4.02 -38.04
N ASN A 125 -2.41 -4.36 -39.01
CA ASN A 125 -1.00 -4.65 -38.74
C ASN A 125 -0.13 -3.38 -38.80
N GLN A 126 -0.74 -2.21 -38.94
CA GLN A 126 -0.01 -0.95 -39.05
C GLN A 126 0.48 -0.48 -37.69
N ILE A 127 1.77 -0.20 -37.62
CA ILE A 127 2.43 0.43 -36.44
C ILE A 127 2.59 1.92 -36.72
N THR A 128 2.15 2.73 -35.80
CA THR A 128 2.25 4.20 -35.85
C THR A 128 3.35 4.67 -34.88
N ASN A 129 4.15 5.66 -35.32
CA ASN A 129 5.11 6.36 -34.49
C ASN A 129 4.57 7.76 -34.19
N ILE A 130 4.20 8.02 -32.95
CA ILE A 130 3.73 9.31 -32.47
C ILE A 130 4.93 10.12 -31.99
N LYS A 131 5.16 11.26 -32.63
CA LYS A 131 6.27 12.16 -32.21
C LYS A 131 5.94 12.83 -30.87
N LEU A 132 6.88 12.76 -29.94
CA LEU A 132 6.78 13.35 -28.61
C LEU A 132 7.52 14.69 -28.56
N LYS A 133 7.15 15.52 -27.58
CA LYS A 133 7.74 16.86 -27.32
C LYS A 133 8.00 17.05 -25.83
N ASP A 134 8.83 17.99 -25.47
CA ASP A 134 8.95 18.44 -24.07
C ASP A 134 7.59 18.93 -23.55
N GLY A 135 7.33 18.66 -22.27
CA GLY A 135 6.06 18.91 -21.61
C GLY A 135 5.11 17.70 -21.66
N GLU A 136 3.83 17.97 -21.49
CA GLU A 136 2.80 16.93 -21.44
C GLU A 136 2.51 16.32 -22.82
N ASN A 137 2.42 14.99 -22.87
CA ASN A 137 2.03 14.19 -24.03
C ASN A 137 0.97 13.16 -23.57
N VAL A 138 -0.16 13.14 -24.27
CA VAL A 138 -1.20 12.13 -24.09
C VAL A 138 -0.92 10.97 -25.05
N LEU A 139 -0.73 9.77 -24.49
CA LEU A 139 -0.42 8.56 -25.23
C LEU A 139 -1.70 7.71 -25.36
N PRO A 140 -2.11 7.36 -26.58
CA PRO A 140 -3.33 6.59 -26.79
C PRO A 140 -3.17 5.13 -26.36
N HIS A 141 -4.31 4.45 -26.21
CA HIS A 141 -4.37 2.99 -26.08
C HIS A 141 -3.61 2.31 -27.23
N SER A 142 -2.93 1.23 -26.92
CA SER A 142 -2.21 0.43 -27.91
C SER A 142 -2.62 -1.03 -27.89
N PHE A 143 -3.06 -1.55 -29.01
CA PHE A 143 -3.32 -2.97 -29.26
C PHE A 143 -2.07 -3.78 -29.66
N ALA A 144 -0.87 -3.21 -29.52
CA ALA A 144 0.38 -3.88 -29.91
C ALA A 144 0.88 -4.83 -28.85
N THR A 145 1.51 -5.89 -29.31
CA THR A 145 2.34 -6.77 -28.46
C THR A 145 3.71 -6.17 -28.17
N THR A 146 4.06 -5.05 -28.77
CA THR A 146 5.29 -4.29 -28.48
C THR A 146 5.02 -2.81 -28.62
N VAL A 147 5.01 -2.11 -27.49
CA VAL A 147 4.90 -0.66 -27.37
C VAL A 147 6.24 -0.13 -26.90
N ALA A 148 6.73 0.99 -27.44
CA ALA A 148 8.08 1.45 -27.09
C ALA A 148 8.23 2.98 -27.12
N PHE A 149 9.07 3.50 -26.22
CA PHE A 149 9.72 4.80 -26.37
C PHE A 149 11.01 4.61 -27.15
N MET A 150 11.13 5.32 -28.27
CA MET A 150 12.24 5.15 -29.21
C MET A 150 12.83 6.50 -29.63
N GLY A 151 14.15 6.60 -29.53
CA GLY A 151 14.92 7.65 -30.17
C GLY A 151 15.13 7.39 -31.66
N VAL A 152 16.06 8.13 -32.27
CA VAL A 152 16.43 7.97 -33.68
C VAL A 152 17.63 7.03 -33.78
N SER A 153 17.61 6.14 -34.76
CA SER A 153 18.76 5.25 -35.04
C SER A 153 20.02 6.07 -35.34
N GLY A 154 21.12 5.75 -34.66
CA GLY A 154 22.39 6.45 -34.79
C GLY A 154 22.54 7.71 -33.91
N VAL A 155 21.50 8.11 -33.17
CA VAL A 155 21.58 9.15 -32.13
C VAL A 155 21.73 8.49 -30.78
N THR A 156 22.83 8.74 -30.11
CA THR A 156 23.16 8.12 -28.81
C THR A 156 22.98 9.06 -27.62
N ASP A 157 23.02 10.38 -27.86
CA ASP A 157 22.94 11.39 -26.82
C ASP A 157 21.49 11.79 -26.52
N TYR A 158 20.92 11.13 -25.54
CA TYR A 158 19.66 11.51 -24.88
C TYR A 158 19.86 11.82 -23.38
N ILE A 159 21.10 12.14 -22.99
CA ILE A 159 21.43 12.45 -21.60
C ILE A 159 20.54 13.59 -21.08
N GLY A 160 19.98 13.40 -19.89
CA GLY A 160 19.05 14.33 -19.27
C GLY A 160 17.58 14.17 -19.68
N LEU A 161 17.28 13.32 -20.68
CA LEU A 161 15.91 12.99 -21.02
C LEU A 161 15.23 12.30 -19.83
N THR A 162 14.07 12.81 -19.46
CA THR A 162 13.20 12.23 -18.45
C THR A 162 11.79 12.05 -19.02
N ILE A 163 11.21 10.87 -18.82
CA ILE A 163 9.82 10.55 -19.16
C ILE A 163 9.14 10.19 -17.85
N THR A 164 8.26 11.05 -17.35
CA THR A 164 7.52 10.84 -16.10
C THR A 164 6.06 10.60 -16.44
N GLN A 165 5.51 9.45 -16.03
CA GLN A 165 4.08 9.23 -16.16
C GLN A 165 3.32 10.16 -15.22
N LEU A 166 2.30 10.82 -15.74
CA LEU A 166 1.37 11.62 -14.95
C LEU A 166 0.31 10.70 -14.34
N PRO A 167 -0.12 10.95 -13.09
CA PRO A 167 -1.19 10.19 -12.49
C PRO A 167 -2.51 10.39 -13.23
N SER A 168 -3.30 9.33 -13.35
CA SER A 168 -4.65 9.38 -13.91
C SER A 168 -5.69 9.93 -12.93
N GLY A 169 -5.32 10.03 -11.66
CA GLY A 169 -6.14 10.54 -10.56
C GLY A 169 -5.53 10.21 -9.22
N GLN A 170 -6.30 10.40 -8.17
CA GLN A 170 -5.94 9.98 -6.81
C GLN A 170 -7.03 9.09 -6.23
N SER A 171 -6.64 8.03 -5.55
CA SER A 171 -7.54 7.11 -4.85
C SER A 171 -6.87 6.54 -3.61
N VAL A 172 -7.67 6.22 -2.60
CA VAL A 172 -7.22 5.36 -1.51
C VAL A 172 -6.84 4.01 -2.11
N PRO A 173 -5.71 3.40 -1.69
CA PRO A 173 -5.28 2.10 -2.22
C PRO A 173 -6.38 1.05 -2.14
N THR A 174 -6.58 0.34 -3.25
CA THR A 174 -7.45 -0.86 -3.33
C THR A 174 -6.63 -2.05 -3.79
N ASN A 175 -7.17 -3.25 -3.68
CA ASN A 175 -6.50 -4.44 -4.16
C ASN A 175 -6.23 -4.41 -5.67
N GLU A 176 -7.17 -3.87 -6.48
CA GLU A 176 -6.96 -3.71 -7.92
C GLU A 176 -5.83 -2.75 -8.24
N ILE A 177 -5.81 -1.59 -7.58
CA ILE A 177 -4.76 -0.57 -7.78
C ILE A 177 -3.40 -1.15 -7.43
N LEU A 178 -3.28 -1.80 -6.26
CA LEU A 178 -2.01 -2.37 -5.82
C LEU A 178 -1.61 -3.63 -6.60
N LYS A 179 -2.56 -4.39 -7.14
CA LYS A 179 -2.27 -5.50 -8.04
C LYS A 179 -1.71 -5.03 -9.38
N ALA A 180 -2.24 -3.92 -9.90
CA ALA A 180 -1.74 -3.29 -11.13
C ALA A 180 -0.39 -2.60 -10.90
N ASN A 181 -0.20 -1.96 -9.75
CA ASN A 181 1.02 -1.25 -9.38
C ASN A 181 1.36 -1.51 -7.89
N PRO A 182 2.20 -2.52 -7.56
CA PRO A 182 2.44 -2.97 -6.19
C PRO A 182 3.39 -2.05 -5.41
N TYR A 183 3.03 -0.78 -5.32
CA TYR A 183 3.79 0.22 -4.58
C TYR A 183 2.88 1.06 -3.69
N LEU A 184 3.28 1.29 -2.45
CA LEU A 184 2.69 2.34 -1.62
C LEU A 184 3.45 3.65 -1.84
N GLN A 185 2.69 4.72 -2.04
CA GLN A 185 3.24 6.06 -2.20
C GLN A 185 3.93 6.54 -0.93
N ASP A 186 5.05 7.21 -1.10
CA ASP A 186 5.73 7.96 -0.06
C ASP A 186 5.18 9.39 0.00
N PHE A 187 4.52 9.74 1.10
CA PHE A 187 3.95 11.07 1.33
C PHE A 187 4.94 12.07 1.95
N SER A 188 6.20 11.67 2.18
CA SER A 188 7.24 12.59 2.69
C SER A 188 7.73 13.60 1.66
N GLY A 189 7.52 13.32 0.38
CA GLY A 189 8.07 14.08 -0.75
C GLY A 189 9.48 13.63 -1.18
N ASN A 190 10.08 12.63 -0.52
CA ASN A 190 11.43 12.13 -0.84
C ASN A 190 11.43 11.06 -1.96
N ASN A 191 10.27 10.72 -2.49
CA ASN A 191 10.08 9.75 -3.57
C ASN A 191 10.72 8.38 -3.28
N ARG A 192 10.38 7.80 -2.14
CA ARG A 192 10.81 6.48 -1.67
C ARG A 192 9.62 5.54 -1.55
N PRO A 193 9.00 5.12 -2.66
CA PRO A 193 7.84 4.23 -2.61
C PRO A 193 8.21 2.89 -1.97
N LEU A 194 7.27 2.30 -1.24
CA LEU A 194 7.40 0.95 -0.69
C LEU A 194 6.96 -0.06 -1.75
N LYS A 195 7.89 -0.84 -2.27
CA LYS A 195 7.61 -1.94 -3.20
C LYS A 195 7.04 -3.13 -2.43
N LEU A 196 5.83 -3.57 -2.80
CA LEU A 196 5.16 -4.73 -2.23
C LEU A 196 5.55 -6.00 -2.99
N ASN A 197 5.89 -7.06 -2.27
CA ASN A 197 6.33 -8.33 -2.84
C ASN A 197 5.48 -9.45 -2.27
N ASN A 198 5.12 -10.41 -3.15
CA ASN A 198 4.36 -11.62 -2.87
C ASN A 198 2.90 -11.41 -2.41
N PHE A 199 2.42 -10.17 -2.33
CA PHE A 199 1.02 -9.90 -2.02
C PHE A 199 0.09 -10.51 -3.06
N LEU A 200 -0.90 -11.26 -2.61
CA LEU A 200 -1.96 -11.81 -3.48
C LEU A 200 -3.01 -10.77 -3.85
N PHE A 201 -3.09 -9.68 -3.07
CA PHE A 201 -4.16 -8.67 -3.14
C PHE A 201 -5.56 -9.29 -3.08
N ALA A 202 -5.69 -10.28 -2.26
CA ALA A 202 -6.92 -11.04 -2.00
C ALA A 202 -6.89 -11.64 -0.60
N ALA A 203 -8.04 -12.00 -0.08
CA ALA A 203 -8.17 -12.64 1.24
C ALA A 203 -7.47 -11.83 2.35
N MET A 204 -6.56 -12.48 3.07
CA MET A 204 -5.77 -11.89 4.16
C MET A 204 -4.39 -11.39 3.70
N SER A 205 -4.18 -11.18 2.39
CA SER A 205 -2.98 -10.60 1.79
C SER A 205 -3.39 -9.47 0.85
N GLY A 206 -3.41 -8.22 1.36
CA GLY A 206 -3.82 -7.03 0.61
C GLY A 206 -4.60 -6.02 1.43
N VAL A 207 -5.31 -5.11 0.76
CA VAL A 207 -6.03 -4.03 1.43
C VAL A 207 -7.26 -4.56 2.17
N GLY A 208 -7.36 -4.20 3.45
CA GLY A 208 -8.53 -4.44 4.29
C GLY A 208 -8.63 -5.85 4.88
N GLY A 209 -8.07 -6.85 4.26
CA GLY A 209 -8.17 -8.26 4.66
C GLY A 209 -9.60 -8.80 4.72
N TYR A 210 -9.84 -9.95 4.10
CA TYR A 210 -11.15 -10.59 4.06
C TYR A 210 -11.03 -12.08 4.41
N ASP A 211 -11.96 -12.61 5.19
CA ASP A 211 -11.99 -14.05 5.50
C ASP A 211 -12.55 -14.88 4.32
N ILE A 212 -12.20 -14.51 3.09
CA ILE A 212 -12.59 -15.18 1.85
C ILE A 212 -11.33 -15.44 1.04
N SER A 213 -11.04 -16.70 0.71
CA SER A 213 -9.91 -17.07 -0.14
C SER A 213 -10.28 -17.15 -1.62
N SER A 214 -11.50 -17.60 -1.93
CA SER A 214 -12.02 -17.66 -3.30
C SER A 214 -13.54 -17.71 -3.34
N THR A 215 -14.09 -17.40 -4.51
CA THR A 215 -15.52 -17.53 -4.80
C THR A 215 -15.73 -18.37 -6.04
N ASN A 216 -16.85 -19.11 -6.08
CA ASN A 216 -17.26 -19.87 -7.25
C ASN A 216 -18.77 -19.73 -7.48
N ILE A 217 -19.17 -19.20 -8.63
CA ILE A 217 -20.57 -19.01 -9.00
C ILE A 217 -21.17 -20.36 -9.40
N LEU A 218 -22.27 -20.75 -8.79
CA LEU A 218 -23.05 -21.97 -9.07
C LEU A 218 -24.37 -21.58 -9.72
N PRO A 219 -24.99 -22.44 -10.42
CA PRO A 219 -25.01 -22.73 -11.83
C PRO A 219 -25.40 -21.56 -12.72
N ASP A 220 -25.86 -20.43 -12.17
CA ASP A 220 -26.43 -19.30 -12.94
C ASP A 220 -25.45 -18.16 -13.18
N LYS A 221 -24.43 -18.42 -13.98
CA LYS A 221 -23.38 -17.45 -14.30
C LYS A 221 -23.87 -16.18 -15.04
N ALA A 222 -25.05 -16.24 -15.68
CA ALA A 222 -25.55 -15.12 -16.50
C ALA A 222 -26.17 -14.00 -15.66
N ASN A 223 -26.65 -14.31 -14.46
CA ASN A 223 -27.39 -13.38 -13.58
C ASN A 223 -26.66 -13.06 -12.27
N VAL A 224 -25.44 -13.57 -12.12
CA VAL A 224 -24.60 -13.34 -10.95
C VAL A 224 -23.20 -12.94 -11.40
N THR A 225 -22.72 -11.83 -10.90
CA THR A 225 -21.32 -11.40 -11.08
C THR A 225 -20.63 -11.32 -9.72
N VAL A 226 -19.33 -11.63 -9.71
CA VAL A 226 -18.49 -11.47 -8.53
C VAL A 226 -17.28 -10.65 -8.92
N THR A 227 -17.08 -9.54 -8.22
CA THR A 227 -15.93 -8.66 -8.36
C THR A 227 -15.04 -8.79 -7.13
N ASP A 228 -13.73 -8.95 -7.34
CA ASP A 228 -12.70 -9.05 -6.29
C ASP A 228 -12.93 -10.13 -5.23
N ASN A 229 -13.63 -11.20 -5.56
CA ASN A 229 -14.09 -12.20 -4.60
C ASN A 229 -14.94 -11.65 -3.44
N ARG A 230 -15.35 -10.38 -3.46
CA ARG A 230 -16.01 -9.71 -2.33
C ARG A 230 -17.32 -9.02 -2.65
N ILE A 231 -17.58 -8.63 -3.88
CA ILE A 231 -18.83 -7.99 -4.28
C ILE A 231 -19.60 -8.95 -5.17
N ILE A 232 -20.74 -9.40 -4.67
CA ILE A 232 -21.65 -10.29 -5.39
C ILE A 232 -22.83 -9.44 -5.82
N HIS A 233 -23.07 -9.37 -7.13
CA HIS A 233 -24.21 -8.68 -7.72
C HIS A 233 -25.12 -9.70 -8.42
N ILE A 234 -26.41 -9.70 -8.06
CA ILE A 234 -27.43 -10.62 -8.52
C ILE A 234 -28.55 -9.83 -9.21
N THR A 235 -28.72 -10.05 -10.54
CA THR A 235 -29.68 -9.31 -11.35
C THR A 235 -30.99 -10.04 -11.56
N LYS A 236 -31.03 -11.36 -11.35
CA LYS A 236 -32.23 -12.17 -11.52
C LYS A 236 -32.17 -13.45 -10.72
N LYS A 237 -33.32 -13.89 -10.21
CA LYS A 237 -33.52 -15.19 -9.62
C LYS A 237 -34.40 -16.06 -10.53
N LEU A 238 -33.89 -17.22 -10.97
CA LEU A 238 -34.55 -18.11 -11.91
C LEU A 238 -35.31 -19.25 -11.24
N SER A 239 -34.86 -19.70 -10.07
CA SER A 239 -35.51 -20.82 -9.35
C SER A 239 -35.40 -20.62 -7.81
N THR A 240 -36.09 -21.47 -7.07
CA THR A 240 -36.10 -21.40 -5.60
C THR A 240 -34.77 -21.78 -4.96
N THR A 241 -33.88 -22.45 -5.69
CA THR A 241 -32.62 -23.01 -5.15
C THR A 241 -31.36 -22.40 -5.75
N ASP A 242 -31.46 -21.60 -6.83
CA ASP A 242 -30.31 -21.16 -7.60
C ASP A 242 -29.98 -19.69 -7.32
N ASN A 243 -28.86 -19.21 -7.61
CA ASN A 243 -28.21 -17.93 -7.35
C ASN A 243 -27.31 -17.97 -6.10
N MET A 244 -26.66 -19.11 -5.90
CA MET A 244 -25.68 -19.21 -4.83
C MET A 244 -24.27 -19.03 -5.34
N VAL A 245 -23.50 -18.29 -4.59
CA VAL A 245 -22.07 -18.19 -4.75
C VAL A 245 -21.39 -18.97 -3.62
N ASN A 246 -20.58 -19.95 -3.98
CA ASN A 246 -19.74 -20.60 -2.99
C ASN A 246 -18.61 -19.68 -2.57
N ILE A 247 -18.46 -19.53 -1.26
CA ILE A 247 -17.39 -18.79 -0.62
C ILE A 247 -16.49 -19.78 0.08
N VAL A 248 -15.22 -19.82 -0.29
CA VAL A 248 -14.22 -20.59 0.43
C VAL A 248 -13.59 -19.67 1.48
N PRO A 249 -13.78 -19.94 2.77
CA PRO A 249 -13.19 -19.10 3.82
C PRO A 249 -11.66 -19.30 3.90
N SER A 250 -10.98 -18.30 4.43
CA SER A 250 -9.53 -18.31 4.61
C SER A 250 -9.08 -19.08 5.87
N ASN A 251 -10.00 -19.38 6.77
CA ASN A 251 -9.73 -20.08 8.03
C ASN A 251 -10.94 -20.91 8.50
N SER A 252 -10.76 -21.71 9.55
CA SER A 252 -11.79 -22.63 10.07
C SER A 252 -12.89 -21.97 10.90
N ASN A 253 -12.73 -20.73 11.32
CA ASN A 253 -13.71 -19.95 12.07
C ASN A 253 -13.85 -18.55 11.49
N PRO A 254 -14.32 -18.41 10.23
CA PRO A 254 -14.39 -17.12 9.56
C PRO A 254 -15.48 -16.26 10.18
N THR A 255 -15.18 -14.97 10.34
CA THR A 255 -16.18 -13.94 10.64
C THR A 255 -16.38 -13.12 9.38
N HIS A 256 -17.56 -13.26 8.76
CA HIS A 256 -17.93 -12.48 7.60
C HIS A 256 -18.69 -11.23 8.04
N LYS A 257 -18.16 -10.07 7.67
CA LYS A 257 -18.90 -8.81 7.70
C LYS A 257 -19.32 -8.49 6.28
N PHE A 258 -20.57 -8.14 6.07
CA PHE A 258 -21.05 -7.78 4.74
C PHE A 258 -22.24 -6.82 4.80
N LYS A 259 -22.44 -6.10 3.73
CA LYS A 259 -23.57 -5.19 3.51
C LYS A 259 -24.44 -5.76 2.41
N VAL A 260 -25.75 -5.74 2.66
CA VAL A 260 -26.77 -6.14 1.69
C VAL A 260 -27.55 -4.90 1.25
N THR A 261 -27.74 -4.73 -0.04
CA THR A 261 -28.55 -3.67 -0.62
C THR A 261 -29.40 -4.18 -1.78
N GLY A 262 -30.55 -3.54 -2.04
CA GLY A 262 -31.41 -3.84 -3.19
C GLY A 262 -32.43 -4.96 -2.99
N LEU A 263 -32.54 -5.52 -1.78
CA LEU A 263 -33.62 -6.50 -1.50
C LEU A 263 -34.98 -5.80 -1.48
N SER A 264 -35.93 -6.37 -2.21
CA SER A 264 -37.36 -6.03 -2.15
C SER A 264 -38.08 -6.90 -1.13
N ASP A 265 -39.32 -6.52 -0.81
CA ASP A 265 -40.20 -7.28 0.10
C ASP A 265 -40.31 -8.76 -0.32
N GLY A 266 -40.31 -9.66 0.67
CA GLY A 266 -40.37 -11.10 0.48
C GLY A 266 -39.06 -11.78 0.07
N ARG A 267 -37.96 -11.04 -0.03
CA ARG A 267 -36.62 -11.57 -0.33
C ARG A 267 -35.66 -11.35 0.82
N GLN A 268 -34.74 -12.30 1.00
CA GLN A 268 -33.65 -12.21 1.97
C GLN A 268 -32.38 -12.79 1.37
N VAL A 269 -31.23 -12.30 1.81
CA VAL A 269 -29.97 -13.00 1.59
C VAL A 269 -29.89 -14.21 2.52
N SER A 270 -29.51 -15.36 2.00
CA SER A 270 -29.23 -16.55 2.79
C SER A 270 -27.76 -16.91 2.72
N LEU A 271 -27.22 -17.31 3.87
CA LEU A 271 -25.89 -17.88 4.01
C LEU A 271 -26.04 -19.30 4.58
N VAL A 272 -25.60 -20.27 3.82
CA VAL A 272 -25.69 -21.69 4.18
C VAL A 272 -24.29 -22.22 4.45
N ASN A 273 -24.07 -22.70 5.67
CA ASN A 273 -22.88 -23.47 6.01
C ASN A 273 -23.11 -24.95 5.69
N ARG A 274 -22.17 -25.60 5.04
CA ARG A 274 -22.25 -27.04 4.68
C ARG A 274 -22.62 -27.97 5.86
N ASN A 275 -22.30 -27.59 7.07
CA ASN A 275 -22.56 -28.35 8.28
C ASN A 275 -23.91 -28.04 8.94
N GLY A 276 -24.83 -27.39 8.25
CA GLY A 276 -26.24 -27.24 8.65
C GLY A 276 -26.64 -25.91 9.26
N GLY A 277 -25.75 -24.92 9.32
CA GLY A 277 -26.14 -23.55 9.68
C GLY A 277 -26.83 -22.87 8.51
N PHE A 278 -28.01 -22.31 8.74
CA PHE A 278 -28.76 -21.49 7.80
C PHE A 278 -29.04 -20.13 8.43
N TYR A 279 -28.59 -19.08 7.80
CA TYR A 279 -28.74 -17.71 8.27
C TYR A 279 -29.42 -16.88 7.21
N THR A 280 -30.32 -15.99 7.60
CA THR A 280 -31.00 -15.05 6.68
C THR A 280 -30.75 -13.61 7.11
N PHE A 281 -30.67 -12.70 6.12
CA PHE A 281 -30.31 -11.30 6.31
C PHE A 281 -31.17 -10.42 5.41
N ASP A 282 -31.60 -9.29 5.95
CA ASP A 282 -32.30 -8.22 5.25
C ASP A 282 -31.30 -7.19 4.68
N ASN A 283 -31.78 -6.10 4.11
CA ASN A 283 -30.93 -4.97 3.74
C ASN A 283 -30.23 -4.39 4.98
N GLY A 284 -28.94 -4.07 4.86
CA GLY A 284 -28.12 -3.50 5.94
C GLY A 284 -26.76 -4.16 6.09
N GLU A 285 -26.08 -3.80 7.16
CA GLU A 285 -24.77 -4.39 7.53
C GLU A 285 -24.98 -5.55 8.52
N HIS A 286 -24.27 -6.63 8.28
CA HIS A 286 -24.37 -7.86 9.06
C HIS A 286 -22.99 -8.40 9.40
N GLU A 287 -22.92 -9.11 10.53
CA GLU A 287 -21.73 -9.86 10.94
C GLU A 287 -22.15 -11.27 11.37
N VAL A 288 -21.47 -12.29 10.86
CA VAL A 288 -21.72 -13.68 11.21
C VAL A 288 -20.41 -14.44 11.38
N THR A 289 -20.25 -15.10 12.51
CA THR A 289 -19.15 -16.02 12.74
C THR A 289 -19.61 -17.45 12.49
N LEU A 290 -18.92 -18.14 11.59
CA LEU A 290 -19.22 -19.53 11.23
C LEU A 290 -18.23 -20.44 11.93
N THR A 291 -18.73 -21.51 12.55
CA THR A 291 -17.90 -22.50 13.20
C THR A 291 -18.02 -23.84 12.46
N TYR A 292 -16.89 -24.41 12.13
CA TYR A 292 -16.83 -25.73 11.53
C TYR A 292 -16.43 -26.76 12.58
N PRO A 293 -17.02 -27.98 12.58
CA PRO A 293 -16.57 -29.05 13.43
C PRO A 293 -15.09 -29.38 13.23
N GLU A 294 -14.42 -29.79 14.29
CA GLU A 294 -13.04 -30.22 14.25
C GLU A 294 -12.87 -31.38 13.23
N GLY A 295 -11.82 -31.29 12.40
CA GLY A 295 -11.55 -32.25 11.34
C GLY A 295 -12.31 -32.03 10.04
N THR A 296 -13.05 -30.92 9.89
CA THR A 296 -13.68 -30.56 8.61
C THR A 296 -12.60 -30.20 7.57
N THR A 297 -12.51 -30.98 6.49
CA THR A 297 -11.51 -30.81 5.43
C THR A 297 -12.00 -29.93 4.28
N SER A 298 -13.31 -29.71 4.16
CA SER A 298 -13.91 -28.93 3.08
C SER A 298 -14.67 -27.75 3.66
N LEU A 299 -14.02 -26.60 3.68
CA LEU A 299 -14.58 -25.34 4.17
C LEU A 299 -15.20 -24.60 2.99
N TYR A 300 -16.52 -24.56 2.88
CA TYR A 300 -17.20 -23.63 2.01
C TYR A 300 -18.60 -23.28 2.52
N ASN A 301 -19.04 -22.10 2.18
CA ASN A 301 -20.35 -21.57 2.45
C ASN A 301 -21.01 -21.21 1.14
N ALA A 302 -22.33 -21.29 1.08
CA ALA A 302 -23.08 -20.80 -0.06
C ALA A 302 -23.87 -19.56 0.36
N ILE A 303 -23.71 -18.46 -0.38
CA ILE A 303 -24.48 -17.24 -0.19
C ILE A 303 -25.31 -16.94 -1.43
N GLY A 304 -26.53 -16.47 -1.25
CA GLY A 304 -27.44 -16.15 -2.33
C GLY A 304 -28.70 -15.46 -1.83
N VAL A 305 -29.71 -15.32 -2.70
CA VAL A 305 -31.00 -14.69 -2.37
C VAL A 305 -32.10 -15.73 -2.34
N THR A 306 -32.89 -15.74 -1.25
CA THR A 306 -34.12 -16.53 -1.09
C THR A 306 -35.34 -15.67 -1.33
N GLY A 307 -36.53 -16.31 -1.47
CA GLY A 307 -37.82 -15.64 -1.72
C GLY A 307 -38.21 -15.65 -3.19
N ASP A 308 -38.94 -14.63 -3.64
CA ASP A 308 -39.60 -14.59 -4.94
C ASP A 308 -38.66 -14.65 -6.14
N ILE A 309 -39.09 -15.40 -7.18
CA ILE A 309 -38.42 -15.51 -8.48
C ILE A 309 -38.66 -14.22 -9.29
N GLY A 310 -37.72 -13.83 -10.12
CA GLY A 310 -37.84 -12.68 -11.01
C GLY A 310 -36.61 -11.77 -11.00
N ASP A 311 -36.74 -10.65 -11.68
CA ASP A 311 -35.67 -9.66 -11.78
C ASP A 311 -35.42 -8.97 -10.42
N MET A 312 -34.17 -8.62 -10.18
CA MET A 312 -33.72 -7.96 -8.94
C MET A 312 -32.45 -7.14 -9.24
N ASP A 313 -32.02 -6.38 -8.28
CA ASP A 313 -30.75 -5.64 -8.29
C ASP A 313 -30.16 -5.67 -6.87
N VAL A 314 -29.68 -6.87 -6.49
CA VAL A 314 -29.16 -7.14 -5.15
C VAL A 314 -27.66 -7.15 -5.16
N THR A 315 -27.06 -6.37 -4.28
CA THR A 315 -25.61 -6.40 -4.02
C THR A 315 -25.33 -6.88 -2.61
N ILE A 316 -24.41 -7.83 -2.51
CA ILE A 316 -23.83 -8.33 -1.25
C ILE A 316 -22.36 -7.96 -1.30
N GLU A 317 -21.95 -7.00 -0.47
CA GLU A 317 -20.57 -6.55 -0.39
C GLU A 317 -19.93 -7.02 0.93
N PHE A 318 -18.91 -7.86 0.85
CA PHE A 318 -18.11 -8.23 2.02
C PHE A 318 -17.23 -7.05 2.44
N LEU A 319 -17.38 -6.67 3.71
CA LEU A 319 -16.66 -5.55 4.30
C LEU A 319 -15.28 -5.99 4.82
N PRO A 320 -14.29 -5.10 4.77
CA PRO A 320 -12.94 -5.41 5.25
C PRO A 320 -12.91 -5.67 6.76
N LYS A 321 -12.12 -6.65 7.16
CA LYS A 321 -11.88 -6.96 8.58
C LYS A 321 -11.03 -5.91 9.27
N TYR A 322 -10.10 -5.33 8.53
CA TYR A 322 -9.18 -4.27 8.97
C TYR A 322 -9.26 -3.08 8.01
N PRO A 323 -10.30 -2.24 8.10
CA PRO A 323 -10.49 -1.13 7.19
C PRO A 323 -9.29 -0.17 7.24
N ASN A 324 -8.96 0.42 6.09
CA ASN A 324 -7.85 1.35 5.92
C ASN A 324 -6.47 0.78 6.33
N SER A 325 -6.25 -0.51 6.09
CA SER A 325 -4.97 -1.17 6.34
C SER A 325 -4.51 -2.00 5.16
N LEU A 326 -3.20 -2.26 5.11
CA LEU A 326 -2.60 -3.30 4.29
C LEU A 326 -2.39 -4.53 5.18
N VAL A 327 -3.04 -5.63 4.86
CA VAL A 327 -2.96 -6.88 5.62
C VAL A 327 -1.90 -7.78 5.01
N THR A 328 -1.07 -8.37 5.88
CA THR A 328 -0.06 -9.37 5.51
C THR A 328 -0.42 -10.71 6.09
N ASP A 329 -0.25 -11.79 5.33
CA ASP A 329 -0.67 -13.15 5.72
C ASP A 329 0.29 -13.87 6.68
N GLY A 330 1.51 -13.34 6.83
CA GLY A 330 2.57 -13.92 7.65
C GLY A 330 3.27 -15.13 7.02
N ALA A 331 3.03 -15.37 5.73
CA ALA A 331 3.67 -16.46 4.99
C ALA A 331 4.87 -15.97 4.18
N ASP A 332 4.68 -14.94 3.32
CA ASP A 332 5.73 -14.44 2.43
C ASP A 332 5.54 -12.99 1.97
N ASP A 333 4.50 -12.30 2.45
CA ASP A 333 4.25 -10.89 2.17
C ASP A 333 5.32 -9.98 2.80
N TYR A 334 5.93 -9.09 2.01
CA TYR A 334 6.85 -8.08 2.53
C TYR A 334 6.93 -6.84 1.63
N GLY A 335 7.36 -5.72 2.23
CA GLY A 335 7.65 -4.49 1.52
C GLY A 335 9.15 -4.18 1.50
N VAL A 336 9.65 -3.50 0.46
CA VAL A 336 11.05 -3.05 0.35
C VAL A 336 11.10 -1.57 0.01
N VAL A 337 11.87 -0.82 0.79
CA VAL A 337 12.33 0.53 0.47
C VAL A 337 13.71 0.40 -0.15
N GLU A 338 13.80 0.59 -1.45
CA GLU A 338 15.05 0.42 -2.19
C GLU A 338 15.99 1.63 -1.98
N ASN A 339 17.30 1.43 -2.20
CA ASN A 339 18.34 2.46 -2.09
C ASN A 339 18.32 3.21 -0.75
N PHE A 340 18.01 2.48 0.30
CA PHE A 340 17.96 3.01 1.65
C PHE A 340 19.39 3.23 2.19
N LYS A 341 19.68 4.46 2.63
CA LYS A 341 20.97 4.76 3.24
C LYS A 341 20.96 4.35 4.71
N SER A 342 22.09 3.84 5.18
CA SER A 342 22.30 3.58 6.60
C SER A 342 22.14 4.86 7.42
N LEU A 343 21.33 4.80 8.48
CA LEU A 343 21.12 5.88 9.43
C LEU A 343 21.83 5.52 10.76
N GLN A 344 22.47 6.47 11.37
CA GLN A 344 23.07 6.30 12.71
C GLN A 344 22.09 6.66 13.81
N ASN A 345 21.36 7.76 13.59
CA ASN A 345 20.28 8.22 14.43
C ASN A 345 18.99 8.14 13.65
N TYR A 346 17.93 7.63 14.25
CA TYR A 346 16.64 7.53 13.57
C TYR A 346 15.50 7.36 14.57
N MET A 347 14.30 7.71 14.11
CA MET A 347 13.07 7.43 14.82
C MET A 347 12.06 6.84 13.85
N MET A 348 11.53 5.65 14.17
CA MET A 348 10.57 4.93 13.35
C MET A 348 9.24 4.81 14.07
N PHE A 349 8.18 5.33 13.47
CA PHE A 349 6.79 5.10 13.86
C PHE A 349 6.21 3.99 13.01
N PHE A 350 5.54 3.03 13.64
CA PHE A 350 4.95 1.90 12.96
C PHE A 350 3.60 1.56 13.60
N GLN A 351 2.51 1.79 12.90
CA GLN A 351 1.16 1.54 13.40
C GLN A 351 0.58 0.28 12.76
N CYS A 352 0.27 -0.71 13.57
CA CYS A 352 -0.33 -1.96 13.13
C CYS A 352 -1.19 -2.62 14.22
N ALA A 353 -1.98 -3.61 13.78
CA ALA A 353 -2.60 -4.62 14.66
C ALA A 353 -2.03 -6.00 14.30
N ILE A 354 -1.61 -6.79 15.27
CA ILE A 354 -1.07 -8.12 15.04
C ILE A 354 -2.21 -9.14 14.92
N ILE A 355 -2.24 -9.86 13.81
CA ILE A 355 -3.32 -10.82 13.51
C ILE A 355 -3.05 -12.17 14.16
N ARG A 356 -1.78 -12.64 14.15
CA ARG A 356 -1.36 -13.90 14.77
C ARG A 356 -0.38 -13.63 15.92
N PRO A 357 -0.87 -13.28 17.11
CA PRO A 357 0.00 -12.85 18.22
C PRO A 357 0.89 -13.97 18.78
N ASN A 358 0.52 -15.24 18.56
CA ASN A 358 1.30 -16.39 19.03
C ASN A 358 2.44 -16.80 18.08
N ALA A 359 2.61 -16.09 16.97
CA ALA A 359 3.69 -16.29 16.02
C ALA A 359 4.75 -15.17 16.13
N VAL A 360 5.94 -15.42 15.63
CA VAL A 360 6.93 -14.35 15.43
C VAL A 360 6.48 -13.50 14.26
N ASN A 361 6.25 -12.20 14.52
CA ASN A 361 5.80 -11.25 13.51
C ASN A 361 6.91 -10.24 13.24
N GLY A 362 7.50 -10.30 12.06
CA GLY A 362 8.44 -9.30 11.59
C GLY A 362 7.72 -8.00 11.27
N MET A 363 8.19 -6.86 11.80
CA MET A 363 7.62 -5.55 11.52
C MET A 363 8.48 -4.80 10.52
N PHE A 364 9.78 -4.65 10.80
CA PHE A 364 10.72 -4.06 9.86
C PHE A 364 12.16 -4.46 10.14
N SER A 365 13.02 -4.39 9.14
CA SER A 365 14.44 -4.71 9.22
C SER A 365 15.24 -3.94 8.17
N THR A 366 16.48 -3.66 8.48
CA THR A 366 17.48 -3.19 7.52
C THR A 366 18.54 -4.24 7.24
N THR A 367 18.32 -5.48 7.64
CA THR A 367 19.20 -6.59 7.32
C THR A 367 19.21 -6.78 5.81
N PRO A 368 20.41 -6.86 5.16
CA PRO A 368 20.50 -7.09 3.73
C PRO A 368 19.83 -8.41 3.33
N ILE A 369 19.15 -8.39 2.19
CA ILE A 369 18.54 -9.59 1.61
C ILE A 369 19.62 -10.60 1.14
N GLU A 370 20.81 -10.10 0.84
CA GLU A 370 21.95 -10.91 0.40
C GLU A 370 22.79 -11.40 1.58
N ASN A 371 23.21 -12.64 1.48
CA ASN A 371 23.88 -13.55 2.42
C ASN A 371 25.08 -13.00 3.24
N ASP A 372 25.06 -11.83 3.83
CA ASP A 372 26.07 -11.44 4.79
C ASP A 372 25.72 -11.93 6.19
N ASN A 373 26.47 -12.96 6.64
CA ASN A 373 26.24 -13.62 7.92
C ASN A 373 26.49 -12.72 9.15
N ASN A 374 27.11 -11.57 8.97
CA ASN A 374 27.62 -10.75 10.07
C ASN A 374 26.89 -9.43 10.27
N VAL A 375 26.00 -9.05 9.37
CA VAL A 375 25.39 -7.74 9.39
C VAL A 375 23.89 -7.89 9.61
N ARG A 376 23.47 -7.67 10.83
CA ARG A 376 22.06 -7.52 11.19
C ARG A 376 21.78 -6.04 11.32
N GLY A 377 21.01 -5.48 10.40
CA GLY A 377 20.41 -4.16 10.60
C GLY A 377 19.51 -4.16 11.85
N TRP A 378 18.97 -3.01 12.20
CA TRP A 378 17.99 -2.96 13.27
C TRP A 378 16.67 -3.63 12.84
N MET A 379 16.01 -4.29 13.79
CA MET A 379 14.73 -4.93 13.56
C MET A 379 13.82 -4.72 14.75
N LEU A 380 12.54 -4.66 14.47
CA LEU A 380 11.48 -4.75 15.44
C LEU A 380 10.61 -5.96 15.06
N LEU A 381 10.36 -6.84 16.00
CA LEU A 381 9.47 -7.97 15.82
C LEU A 381 8.68 -8.23 17.10
N GLN A 382 7.48 -8.70 16.97
CA GLN A 382 6.76 -9.26 18.09
C GLN A 382 7.23 -10.68 18.34
N GLY A 383 7.53 -11.02 19.60
CA GLY A 383 7.95 -12.37 19.99
C GLY A 383 6.80 -13.37 20.08
N ASN A 384 7.12 -14.62 20.47
CA ASN A 384 6.14 -15.69 20.67
C ASN A 384 5.24 -15.49 21.89
N PHE A 385 5.46 -14.44 22.68
CA PHE A 385 4.67 -14.11 23.85
C PHE A 385 3.68 -13.02 23.48
N VAL A 386 2.46 -13.18 23.95
CA VAL A 386 1.43 -12.14 23.85
C VAL A 386 1.94 -10.89 24.57
N ASN A 387 1.75 -9.73 23.95
CA ASN A 387 2.17 -8.44 24.49
C ASN A 387 3.69 -8.28 24.71
N SER A 388 4.52 -8.81 23.83
CA SER A 388 5.95 -8.54 23.87
C SER A 388 6.52 -8.10 22.53
N VAL A 389 7.46 -7.18 22.58
CA VAL A 389 8.22 -6.70 21.42
C VAL A 389 9.69 -7.02 21.64
N ARG A 390 10.32 -7.53 20.59
CA ARG A 390 11.77 -7.75 20.58
C ARG A 390 12.38 -6.75 19.60
N PHE A 391 13.39 -6.02 20.04
CA PHE A 391 14.09 -5.06 19.21
C PHE A 391 15.61 -5.13 19.43
N GLY A 392 16.35 -4.70 18.43
CA GLY A 392 17.82 -4.69 18.43
C GLY A 392 18.42 -5.33 17.19
N ASN A 393 19.73 -5.33 17.11
CA ASN A 393 20.52 -6.00 16.07
C ASN A 393 21.06 -7.37 16.55
N SER A 394 22.39 -7.54 16.73
CA SER A 394 23.00 -8.75 17.31
C SER A 394 22.66 -8.91 18.82
N ARG A 395 22.33 -7.83 19.50
CA ARG A 395 21.77 -7.81 20.84
C ARG A 395 20.32 -7.39 20.74
N TYR A 396 19.47 -7.96 21.59
CA TYR A 396 18.05 -7.62 21.59
C TYR A 396 17.54 -7.54 23.02
N LYS A 397 16.48 -6.77 23.21
CA LYS A 397 15.69 -6.73 24.43
C LYS A 397 14.27 -7.17 24.14
N ASN A 398 13.72 -8.04 24.98
CA ASN A 398 12.30 -8.25 25.04
C ASN A 398 11.70 -7.14 25.89
N PHE A 399 10.64 -6.56 25.37
CA PHE A 399 9.84 -5.57 26.06
C PHE A 399 8.43 -6.10 26.19
N GLU A 400 7.93 -6.25 27.41
CA GLU A 400 6.56 -6.65 27.70
C GLU A 400 5.72 -5.41 27.98
N PHE A 401 4.53 -5.34 27.41
CA PHE A 401 3.62 -4.22 27.54
C PHE A 401 2.20 -4.71 27.82
N THR A 402 1.35 -3.80 28.35
CA THR A 402 0.01 -4.16 28.86
C THR A 402 -1.09 -4.09 27.79
N SER A 403 -0.86 -3.32 26.73
CA SER A 403 -1.83 -3.14 25.65
C SER A 403 -2.06 -4.43 24.85
N SER A 404 -3.29 -4.64 24.36
CA SER A 404 -3.60 -5.79 23.52
C SER A 404 -2.93 -5.67 22.16
N VAL A 405 -2.21 -6.71 21.75
CA VAL A 405 -1.58 -6.77 20.42
C VAL A 405 -2.58 -6.85 19.26
N LYS A 406 -3.83 -7.20 19.54
CA LYS A 406 -4.88 -7.24 18.51
C LYS A 406 -5.45 -5.86 18.19
N ASP A 407 -5.23 -4.91 19.08
CA ASP A 407 -5.66 -3.54 18.86
C ASP A 407 -4.70 -2.81 17.91
N LYS A 408 -5.18 -1.76 17.29
CA LYS A 408 -4.37 -0.86 16.48
C LYS A 408 -3.43 -0.08 17.40
N ILE A 409 -2.16 -0.44 17.40
CA ILE A 409 -1.12 0.12 18.28
C ILE A 409 -0.06 0.83 17.45
N SER A 410 0.45 1.94 17.99
CA SER A 410 1.63 2.63 17.48
C SER A 410 2.87 2.21 18.27
N TYR A 411 3.83 1.66 17.56
CA TYR A 411 5.17 1.37 18.08
C TYR A 411 6.09 2.48 17.61
N VAL A 412 6.92 3.02 18.53
CA VAL A 412 7.96 3.97 18.19
C VAL A 412 9.31 3.38 18.59
N LEU A 413 10.18 3.21 17.62
CA LEU A 413 11.56 2.82 17.84
C LEU A 413 12.46 4.01 17.56
N SER A 414 13.19 4.43 18.57
CA SER A 414 14.20 5.47 18.48
C SER A 414 15.58 4.87 18.70
N ALA A 415 16.56 5.29 17.94
CA ALA A 415 17.94 4.91 18.10
C ALA A 415 18.87 6.10 17.88
N ASN A 416 19.84 6.23 18.78
CA ASN A 416 20.98 7.10 18.62
C ASN A 416 22.28 6.28 18.80
N ASN A 417 23.44 6.93 18.75
CA ASN A 417 24.73 6.23 18.81
C ASN A 417 24.95 5.36 20.05
N GLU A 418 24.20 5.59 21.14
CA GLU A 418 24.42 4.97 22.44
C GLU A 418 23.21 4.15 22.92
N LEU A 419 22.01 4.48 22.48
CA LEU A 419 20.79 3.97 23.06
C LEU A 419 19.75 3.64 21.97
N MET A 420 19.08 2.51 22.14
CA MET A 420 17.89 2.16 21.38
C MET A 420 16.69 2.12 22.35
N THR A 421 15.62 2.79 21.99
CA THR A 421 14.41 2.90 22.82
C THR A 421 13.19 2.45 22.03
N CYS A 422 12.34 1.66 22.65
CA CYS A 422 11.04 1.29 22.12
C CYS A 422 9.93 1.85 23.02
N TYR A 423 8.95 2.50 22.40
CA TYR A 423 7.75 3.00 23.06
C TYR A 423 6.54 2.26 22.52
N VAL A 424 5.60 1.94 23.40
CA VAL A 424 4.29 1.37 23.08
C VAL A 424 3.25 2.07 23.97
N GLY A 425 2.52 3.02 23.41
CA GLY A 425 1.72 3.94 24.22
C GLY A 425 2.62 4.74 25.17
N GLU A 426 2.30 4.73 26.48
CA GLU A 426 3.09 5.38 27.52
C GLU A 426 4.25 4.52 28.05
N GLU A 427 4.30 3.25 27.65
CA GLU A 427 5.31 2.31 28.11
C GLU A 427 6.61 2.44 27.30
N LYS A 428 7.75 2.28 27.98
CA LYS A 428 9.08 2.50 27.41
C LYS A 428 10.07 1.43 27.85
N ALA A 429 10.88 0.95 26.91
CA ALA A 429 12.05 0.12 27.21
C ALA A 429 13.29 0.61 26.45
N THR A 430 14.46 0.45 27.07
CA THR A 430 15.72 0.89 26.49
C THR A 430 16.76 -0.24 26.46
N LEU A 431 17.65 -0.19 25.47
CA LEU A 431 18.80 -1.08 25.33
C LEU A 431 20.03 -0.25 24.97
N ALA A 432 21.05 -0.29 25.84
CA ALA A 432 22.32 0.38 25.58
C ALA A 432 23.15 -0.37 24.53
N GLY A 433 23.83 0.34 23.65
CA GLY A 433 24.72 -0.19 22.64
C GLY A 433 24.81 0.68 21.40
N THR A 434 25.86 0.49 20.61
CA THR A 434 26.02 1.12 19.31
C THR A 434 25.24 0.33 18.25
N TYR A 435 24.28 1.00 17.63
CA TYR A 435 23.45 0.41 16.58
C TYR A 435 23.82 1.02 15.24
N ARG A 436 24.55 0.25 14.46
CA ARG A 436 24.83 0.62 13.05
C ARG A 436 23.86 -0.08 12.17
N GLN A 437 23.21 0.68 11.34
CA GLN A 437 22.45 0.19 10.23
C GLN A 437 23.41 -0.21 9.11
N THR A 438 23.19 -1.37 8.52
CA THR A 438 24.00 -1.83 7.39
C THR A 438 23.07 -2.43 6.37
N GLY A 439 23.14 -1.98 5.15
CA GLY A 439 22.36 -2.47 4.03
C GLY A 439 21.82 -1.34 3.16
N ALA A 440 21.59 -1.65 1.91
CA ALA A 440 21.06 -0.72 0.91
C ALA A 440 19.53 -0.68 0.85
N ASN A 441 18.86 -1.59 1.56
CA ASN A 441 17.39 -1.72 1.54
C ASN A 441 16.85 -1.85 2.96
N MET A 442 15.65 -1.33 3.15
CA MET A 442 14.86 -1.53 4.35
C MET A 442 13.65 -2.40 4.00
N SER A 443 13.38 -3.42 4.79
CA SER A 443 12.21 -4.28 4.64
C SER A 443 11.16 -3.97 5.69
N LEU A 444 9.90 -3.89 5.28
CA LEU A 444 8.72 -3.86 6.15
C LEU A 444 8.02 -5.22 6.10
N PHE A 445 7.34 -5.58 7.18
CA PHE A 445 6.62 -6.85 7.37
C PHE A 445 7.54 -8.09 7.39
N LEU A 446 8.83 -7.89 7.52
CA LEU A 446 9.86 -8.92 7.52
C LEU A 446 10.96 -8.55 8.51
N SER A 447 11.26 -9.41 9.48
CA SER A 447 12.28 -9.12 10.49
C SER A 447 13.67 -9.71 10.17
N GLU A 448 13.72 -10.71 9.32
CA GLU A 448 14.97 -11.27 8.81
C GLU A 448 14.93 -11.31 7.29
N ALA A 449 15.40 -10.24 6.65
CA ALA A 449 15.50 -10.18 5.19
C ALA A 449 16.47 -11.25 4.64
N ARG A 450 17.47 -11.62 5.44
CA ARG A 450 18.34 -12.76 5.19
C ARG A 450 17.55 -14.07 5.26
N GLY A 451 17.49 -14.79 4.17
CA GLY A 451 16.73 -16.04 4.04
C GLY A 451 15.21 -15.84 3.99
N LYS A 452 14.72 -14.60 3.97
CA LYS A 452 13.31 -14.26 3.92
C LYS A 452 12.49 -15.07 4.93
N THR A 453 12.80 -14.90 6.20
CA THR A 453 12.12 -15.57 7.30
C THR A 453 11.45 -14.56 8.22
N ARG A 454 10.50 -15.02 9.02
CA ARG A 454 9.79 -14.22 10.03
C ARG A 454 8.97 -13.09 9.43
N PHE A 455 8.12 -13.44 8.50
CA PHE A 455 7.11 -12.54 7.95
C PHE A 455 6.09 -12.13 9.00
N GLY A 456 5.62 -10.89 8.92
CA GLY A 456 4.59 -10.39 9.82
C GLY A 456 3.20 -10.85 9.37
N SER A 457 2.34 -11.24 10.31
CA SER A 457 0.90 -11.38 10.09
C SER A 457 0.19 -10.25 10.81
N MET A 458 -0.06 -9.16 10.09
CA MET A 458 -0.53 -7.92 10.67
C MET A 458 -1.42 -7.12 9.73
N ALA A 459 -2.23 -6.24 10.30
CA ALA A 459 -2.87 -5.15 9.60
C ALA A 459 -2.02 -3.88 9.80
N PHE A 460 -1.36 -3.44 8.77
CA PHE A 460 -0.52 -2.26 8.75
C PHE A 460 -1.31 -1.03 8.34
N TYR A 461 -1.17 0.06 9.07
CA TYR A 461 -1.88 1.31 8.81
C TYR A 461 -0.96 2.42 8.32
N LYS A 462 0.09 2.72 9.09
CA LYS A 462 0.99 3.84 8.83
C LYS A 462 2.41 3.53 9.27
N SER A 463 3.37 4.17 8.61
CA SER A 463 4.77 4.17 9.03
C SER A 463 5.46 5.47 8.64
N ILE A 464 6.25 6.02 9.56
CA ILE A 464 7.05 7.22 9.35
C ILE A 464 8.46 6.95 9.85
N LEU A 465 9.45 7.34 9.09
CA LEU A 465 10.85 7.29 9.50
C LEU A 465 11.45 8.69 9.45
N PHE A 466 12.18 9.04 10.52
CA PHE A 466 13.02 10.21 10.61
C PHE A 466 14.49 9.79 10.69
N ASP A 467 15.38 10.60 10.15
CA ASP A 467 16.85 10.39 10.16
C ASP A 467 17.56 10.99 11.37
N SER A 468 16.80 11.45 12.34
CA SER A 468 17.31 12.07 13.57
C SER A 468 16.43 11.74 14.77
N VAL A 469 16.97 11.98 15.97
CA VAL A 469 16.28 11.98 17.26
C VAL A 469 16.48 13.35 17.89
N PRO A 470 15.42 14.10 18.21
CA PRO A 470 15.57 15.46 18.72
C PRO A 470 16.14 15.48 20.14
N THR A 471 16.86 16.56 20.45
CA THR A 471 17.31 16.86 21.80
C THR A 471 16.89 18.26 22.22
N LYS A 472 16.71 18.46 23.53
CA LYS A 472 16.29 19.76 24.06
C LYS A 472 17.31 20.87 23.75
N GLU A 473 18.59 20.51 23.69
CA GLU A 473 19.70 21.40 23.47
C GLU A 473 19.77 21.90 22.02
N THR A 474 19.53 21.01 21.06
CA THR A 474 19.66 21.33 19.62
C THR A 474 18.37 21.79 18.99
N ASP A 475 17.25 21.19 19.38
CA ASP A 475 15.96 21.33 18.71
C ASP A 475 14.94 22.13 19.52
N GLY A 476 15.25 22.37 20.81
CA GLY A 476 14.38 23.10 21.73
C GLY A 476 13.25 22.23 22.31
N PHE A 477 13.17 20.96 21.97
CA PHE A 477 12.19 19.99 22.48
C PHE A 477 12.79 18.60 22.62
N THR A 478 12.15 17.77 23.42
CA THR A 478 12.58 16.40 23.70
C THR A 478 12.02 15.41 22.70
N GLU A 479 12.61 14.21 22.67
CA GLU A 479 12.10 13.06 21.92
C GLU A 479 10.63 12.75 22.26
N GLN A 480 10.24 12.78 23.54
CA GLN A 480 8.87 12.52 23.97
C GLN A 480 7.89 13.57 23.45
N GLU A 481 8.26 14.85 23.52
CA GLU A 481 7.42 15.94 23.00
C GLU A 481 7.19 15.79 21.47
N LEU A 482 8.19 15.31 20.72
CA LEU A 482 8.00 14.98 19.31
C LEU A 482 7.11 13.75 19.09
N ILE A 483 7.28 12.70 19.89
CA ILE A 483 6.44 11.50 19.82
C ILE A 483 4.97 11.89 19.99
N ASP A 484 4.67 12.65 21.04
CA ASP A 484 3.32 13.11 21.34
C ASP A 484 2.73 13.93 20.17
N TYR A 485 3.53 14.87 19.65
CA TYR A 485 3.13 15.66 18.47
C TYR A 485 2.82 14.80 17.24
N VAL A 486 3.69 13.84 16.89
CA VAL A 486 3.51 12.97 15.72
C VAL A 486 2.32 12.04 15.89
N LEU A 487 2.14 11.47 17.08
CA LEU A 487 0.99 10.61 17.37
C LEU A 487 -0.32 11.38 17.25
N GLU A 488 -0.40 12.57 17.82
CA GLU A 488 -1.61 13.40 17.83
C GLU A 488 -1.94 13.98 16.43
N ASN A 489 -0.95 14.48 15.71
CA ASN A 489 -1.18 15.30 14.52
C ASN A 489 -1.01 14.55 13.19
N ILE A 490 -0.37 13.37 13.18
CA ILE A 490 -0.08 12.63 11.96
C ILE A 490 -0.64 11.21 12.01
N ILE A 491 -0.43 10.50 13.11
CA ILE A 491 -0.79 9.08 13.21
C ILE A 491 -2.28 8.89 13.51
N THR A 492 -2.88 9.71 14.37
CA THR A 492 -4.30 9.56 14.78
C THR A 492 -5.29 10.21 13.80
N GLN A 493 -4.83 11.02 12.88
CA GLN A 493 -5.63 11.55 11.77
C GLN A 493 -5.74 10.52 10.63
#